data_e4032e31067ddd3932a63d891ac52ca5
#
_entry.id   e4032e31067ddd3932a63d891ac52ca5
#
_cell.length_a   1.000
_cell.length_b   1.000
_cell.length_c   1.000
_cell.angle_alpha   90.00
_cell.angle_beta   90.00
_cell.angle_gamma   90.00
#
_symmetry.space_group_name_H-M   'P 1'
#
loop_
_entity.id
_entity.type
_entity.pdbx_description
1 polymer ?
#
loop_
_entity_poly.entity_id
_entity_poly.type
_entity_poly.pdbx_seq_one_letter_code
_entity_poly.pdbx_strand_id
1 'polypeptide(L)'
;MNAARAAAPTRSPWHLHWLLLALAVALATATLPAHALSSPLQGRVVAVADGDSVTVLDAQQGRHRVRLLGIDAPERNQPFGAESGAYLRGMLLQQEVQVAFAKTDRHGRLVGTVRLHGQDVNLKLLRAGLAWHHKQYASDQWWLDRWRYARAERQAQREQRGLWADPDPLPPWTYRQQQRAQR
;
A
#
# COMPACT_ATOMS: atom_id res chain seq x y z
N MET A 1 69.38 51.62 -13.43
CA MET A 1 69.13 50.28 -12.86
C MET A 1 67.83 50.37 -12.09
N ASN A 2 66.71 50.00 -12.71
CA ASN A 2 65.35 49.99 -12.12
C ASN A 2 64.94 48.56 -11.86
N ALA A 3 64.87 48.20 -10.59
CA ALA A 3 64.31 46.91 -10.15
C ALA A 3 62.76 46.99 -10.13
N ALA A 4 62.08 46.27 -11.01
CA ALA A 4 60.64 46.11 -11.01
C ALA A 4 60.25 45.19 -9.87
N ARG A 5 59.51 45.71 -8.91
CA ARG A 5 58.87 44.95 -7.81
C ARG A 5 57.65 44.26 -8.36
N ALA A 6 57.64 42.93 -8.47
CA ALA A 6 56.46 42.14 -8.80
C ALA A 6 55.45 42.19 -7.64
N ALA A 7 54.25 42.65 -7.91
CA ALA A 7 53.12 42.61 -6.97
C ALA A 7 52.56 41.20 -6.87
N ALA A 8 52.38 40.65 -5.68
CA ALA A 8 51.74 39.37 -5.42
C ALA A 8 50.24 39.45 -5.69
N PRO A 9 49.59 38.45 -6.25
CA PRO A 9 48.15 38.47 -6.46
C PRO A 9 47.38 38.39 -5.12
N THR A 10 46.58 39.38 -4.86
CA THR A 10 45.63 39.38 -3.73
C THR A 10 44.51 38.36 -3.98
N ARG A 11 44.53 37.29 -3.20
CA ARG A 11 43.43 36.30 -3.23
C ARG A 11 42.17 36.96 -2.67
N SER A 12 41.14 37.07 -3.52
CA SER A 12 39.83 37.63 -3.16
C SER A 12 39.15 36.77 -2.07
N PRO A 13 38.58 37.38 -1.01
CA PRO A 13 37.96 36.67 0.12
C PRO A 13 36.67 35.92 -0.31
N TRP A 14 36.19 36.14 -1.51
CA TRP A 14 34.93 35.56 -2.01
C TRP A 14 34.98 34.02 -2.20
N HIS A 15 36.17 33.45 -2.48
CA HIS A 15 36.29 31.99 -2.66
C HIS A 15 36.08 31.21 -1.36
N LEU A 16 36.38 31.83 -0.19
CA LEU A 16 36.19 31.18 1.09
C LEU A 16 34.71 31.05 1.48
N HIS A 17 33.89 32.03 1.09
CA HIS A 17 32.45 32.03 1.36
C HIS A 17 31.73 30.98 0.54
N TRP A 18 32.11 30.76 -0.73
CA TRP A 18 31.55 29.73 -1.57
C TRP A 18 31.87 28.29 -1.11
N LEU A 19 33.09 28.10 -0.58
CA LEU A 19 33.50 26.80 -0.03
C LEU A 19 32.74 26.48 1.28
N LEU A 20 32.49 27.45 2.13
CA LEU A 20 31.73 27.29 3.37
C LEU A 20 30.23 27.05 3.07
N LEU A 21 29.66 27.71 2.07
CA LEU A 21 28.28 27.45 1.62
C LEU A 21 28.13 26.06 1.01
N ALA A 22 29.08 25.61 0.19
CA ALA A 22 29.07 24.28 -0.40
C ALA A 22 29.19 23.17 0.65
N LEU A 23 30.01 23.40 1.69
CA LEU A 23 30.17 22.46 2.81
C LEU A 23 28.91 22.39 3.68
N ALA A 24 28.23 23.53 3.92
CA ALA A 24 26.97 23.58 4.68
C ALA A 24 25.83 22.86 3.94
N VAL A 25 25.74 22.99 2.62
CA VAL A 25 24.76 22.28 1.81
C VAL A 25 25.05 20.77 1.80
N ALA A 26 26.31 20.35 1.73
CA ALA A 26 26.69 18.94 1.77
C ALA A 26 26.39 18.28 3.13
N LEU A 27 26.56 19.02 4.26
CA LEU A 27 26.21 18.51 5.60
C LEU A 27 24.70 18.45 5.83
N ALA A 28 23.92 19.33 5.22
CA ALA A 28 22.45 19.36 5.35
C ALA A 28 21.76 18.17 4.65
N THR A 29 22.42 17.55 3.69
CA THR A 29 21.88 16.36 2.98
C THR A 29 22.15 15.04 3.69
N ALA A 30 23.00 15.03 4.71
CA ALA A 30 23.43 13.79 5.41
C ALA A 30 22.50 13.34 6.56
N THR A 31 21.45 14.12 6.89
CA THR A 31 20.57 13.81 8.04
C THR A 31 19.09 13.68 7.64
N LEU A 32 18.79 13.08 6.49
CA LEU A 32 17.43 12.55 6.31
C LEU A 32 17.31 11.34 7.24
N PRO A 33 16.40 11.37 8.25
CA PRO A 33 16.12 10.17 9.00
C PRO A 33 15.70 9.11 7.99
N ALA A 34 16.47 8.03 7.89
CA ALA A 34 15.98 6.82 7.25
C ALA A 34 14.74 6.44 8.06
N HIS A 35 13.56 6.84 7.60
CA HIS A 35 12.34 6.22 8.04
C HIS A 35 12.58 4.74 7.75
N ALA A 36 12.75 3.96 8.81
CA ALA A 36 12.86 2.53 8.73
C ALA A 36 11.55 2.07 8.08
N LEU A 37 11.57 1.96 6.75
CA LEU A 37 10.56 1.21 6.02
C LEU A 37 10.70 -0.19 6.59
N SER A 38 9.77 -0.58 7.46
CA SER A 38 9.71 -1.94 7.95
C SER A 38 9.80 -2.84 6.73
N SER A 39 10.78 -3.75 6.74
CA SER A 39 10.94 -4.68 5.63
C SER A 39 9.60 -5.36 5.37
N PRO A 40 9.14 -5.46 4.11
CA PRO A 40 7.87 -6.09 3.83
C PRO A 40 7.89 -7.53 4.37
N LEU A 41 6.79 -7.95 4.99
CA LEU A 41 6.62 -9.35 5.36
C LEU A 41 6.66 -10.19 4.06
N GLN A 42 7.51 -11.20 4.04
CA GLN A 42 7.58 -12.18 2.95
C GLN A 42 7.14 -13.54 3.48
N GLY A 43 6.39 -14.27 2.68
CA GLY A 43 5.97 -15.61 3.07
C GLY A 43 4.88 -16.18 2.18
N ARG A 44 4.53 -17.43 2.47
CA ARG A 44 3.54 -18.19 1.70
C ARG A 44 2.14 -18.01 2.25
N VAL A 45 1.17 -17.78 1.40
CA VAL A 45 -0.23 -17.73 1.79
C VAL A 45 -0.74 -19.13 2.09
N VAL A 46 -1.07 -19.41 3.34
CA VAL A 46 -1.54 -20.72 3.81
C VAL A 46 -3.05 -20.79 4.03
N ALA A 47 -3.73 -19.66 4.09
CA ALA A 47 -5.18 -19.60 4.17
C ALA A 47 -5.73 -18.31 3.57
N VAL A 48 -6.94 -18.40 3.01
CA VAL A 48 -7.76 -17.27 2.55
C VAL A 48 -9.09 -17.37 3.29
N ALA A 49 -9.37 -16.39 4.14
CA ALA A 49 -10.57 -16.39 4.98
C ALA A 49 -11.81 -15.92 4.19
N ASP A 50 -11.65 -14.84 3.44
CA ASP A 50 -12.68 -14.19 2.64
C ASP A 50 -12.03 -13.41 1.47
N GLY A 51 -12.75 -12.47 0.85
CA GLY A 51 -12.28 -11.72 -0.32
C GLY A 51 -11.21 -10.67 -0.03
N ASP A 52 -10.82 -10.44 1.23
CA ASP A 52 -9.85 -9.41 1.59
C ASP A 52 -8.98 -9.74 2.82
N SER A 53 -9.00 -10.99 3.25
CA SER A 53 -8.26 -11.44 4.44
C SER A 53 -7.54 -12.77 4.16
N VAL A 54 -6.22 -12.77 4.39
CA VAL A 54 -5.36 -13.94 4.17
C VAL A 54 -4.51 -14.23 5.41
N THR A 55 -3.95 -15.44 5.48
CA THR A 55 -2.90 -15.79 6.45
C THR A 55 -1.62 -16.11 5.69
N VAL A 56 -0.55 -15.40 6.05
CA VAL A 56 0.80 -15.58 5.50
C VAL A 56 1.66 -16.28 6.53
N LEU A 57 2.38 -17.33 6.12
CA LEU A 57 3.38 -18.06 6.90
C LEU A 57 4.75 -17.55 6.48
N ASP A 58 5.51 -16.97 7.42
CA ASP A 58 6.87 -16.50 7.17
C ASP A 58 7.92 -17.62 7.22
N ALA A 59 9.17 -17.29 6.93
CA ALA A 59 10.28 -18.24 6.96
C ALA A 59 10.55 -18.82 8.38
N GLN A 60 10.14 -18.11 9.44
CA GLN A 60 10.26 -18.53 10.82
C GLN A 60 9.04 -19.34 11.32
N GLN A 61 8.15 -19.74 10.41
CA GLN A 61 6.88 -20.43 10.70
C GLN A 61 5.87 -19.57 11.48
N GLY A 62 6.08 -18.28 11.54
CA GLY A 62 5.15 -17.29 12.11
C GLY A 62 3.92 -17.14 11.22
N ARG A 63 2.71 -17.18 11.81
CA ARG A 63 1.45 -16.99 11.10
C ARG A 63 0.96 -15.55 11.27
N HIS A 64 0.86 -14.83 10.17
CA HIS A 64 0.42 -13.44 10.13
C HIS A 64 -0.93 -13.34 9.42
N ARG A 65 -1.96 -12.91 10.16
CA ARG A 65 -3.23 -12.56 9.53
C ARG A 65 -3.11 -11.17 8.88
N VAL A 66 -3.47 -11.08 7.62
CA VAL A 66 -3.35 -9.86 6.80
C VAL A 66 -4.73 -9.45 6.31
N ARG A 67 -5.09 -8.19 6.55
CA ARG A 67 -6.25 -7.50 5.96
C ARG A 67 -5.75 -6.65 4.80
N LEU A 68 -6.30 -6.84 3.63
CA LEU A 68 -5.91 -6.11 2.43
C LEU A 68 -6.29 -4.62 2.59
N LEU A 69 -5.29 -3.74 2.51
CA LEU A 69 -5.44 -2.31 2.71
C LEU A 69 -6.29 -1.66 1.61
N GLY A 70 -7.16 -0.74 1.99
CA GLY A 70 -7.90 0.14 1.09
C GLY A 70 -9.03 -0.50 0.32
N ILE A 71 -9.32 -1.78 0.56
CA ILE A 71 -10.47 -2.47 -0.03
C ILE A 71 -11.36 -3.08 1.05
N ASP A 72 -12.62 -3.36 0.68
CA ASP A 72 -13.58 -4.09 1.50
C ASP A 72 -14.35 -5.03 0.57
N ALA A 73 -14.16 -6.33 0.74
CA ALA A 73 -14.85 -7.33 -0.06
C ALA A 73 -16.23 -7.65 0.53
N PRO A 74 -17.19 -8.12 -0.28
CA PRO A 74 -18.45 -8.62 0.24
C PRO A 74 -18.22 -9.72 1.26
N GLU A 75 -19.04 -9.73 2.31
CA GLU A 75 -19.02 -10.76 3.35
C GLU A 75 -19.35 -12.14 2.75
N ARG A 76 -18.89 -13.22 3.38
CA ARG A 76 -19.05 -14.59 2.82
C ARG A 76 -20.48 -14.93 2.43
N ASN A 77 -21.47 -14.47 3.21
CA ASN A 77 -22.89 -14.71 3.00
C ASN A 77 -23.60 -13.57 2.25
N GLN A 78 -22.84 -12.63 1.71
CA GLN A 78 -23.33 -11.54 0.89
C GLN A 78 -23.21 -11.92 -0.59
N PRO A 79 -24.06 -11.42 -1.49
CA PRO A 79 -23.86 -11.59 -2.93
C PRO A 79 -22.42 -11.22 -3.33
N PHE A 80 -21.81 -12.02 -4.20
CA PHE A 80 -20.40 -11.93 -4.60
C PHE A 80 -19.34 -12.20 -3.53
N GLY A 81 -19.71 -12.54 -2.29
CA GLY A 81 -18.76 -12.85 -1.22
C GLY A 81 -18.00 -14.15 -1.46
N ALA A 82 -18.71 -15.19 -1.90
CA ALA A 82 -18.10 -16.47 -2.25
C ALA A 82 -17.15 -16.33 -3.45
N GLU A 83 -17.55 -15.60 -4.49
CA GLU A 83 -16.77 -15.33 -5.70
C GLU A 83 -15.51 -14.51 -5.38
N SER A 84 -15.62 -13.48 -4.56
CA SER A 84 -14.47 -12.69 -4.12
C SER A 84 -13.45 -13.54 -3.36
N GLY A 85 -13.93 -14.35 -2.41
CA GLY A 85 -13.08 -15.29 -1.68
C GLY A 85 -12.45 -16.35 -2.57
N ALA A 86 -13.19 -16.91 -3.54
CA ALA A 86 -12.69 -17.89 -4.50
C ALA A 86 -11.62 -17.28 -5.43
N TYR A 87 -11.85 -16.06 -5.92
CA TYR A 87 -10.91 -15.34 -6.76
C TYR A 87 -9.58 -15.06 -6.02
N LEU A 88 -9.65 -14.56 -4.78
CA LEU A 88 -8.46 -14.33 -3.97
C LEU A 88 -7.72 -15.64 -3.66
N ARG A 89 -8.46 -16.71 -3.33
CA ARG A 89 -7.89 -18.03 -3.07
C ARG A 89 -7.20 -18.63 -4.30
N GLY A 90 -7.81 -18.57 -5.47
CA GLY A 90 -7.21 -19.04 -6.72
C GLY A 90 -5.93 -18.30 -7.09
N MET A 91 -5.84 -17.01 -6.71
CA MET A 91 -4.67 -16.19 -6.97
C MET A 91 -3.53 -16.43 -5.97
N LEU A 92 -3.84 -16.58 -4.67
CA LEU A 92 -2.85 -16.47 -3.61
C LEU A 92 -2.55 -17.77 -2.86
N LEU A 93 -3.47 -18.72 -2.81
CA LEU A 93 -3.26 -19.91 -1.97
C LEU A 93 -1.99 -20.66 -2.40
N GLN A 94 -1.11 -20.92 -1.43
CA GLN A 94 0.21 -21.54 -1.61
C GLN A 94 1.23 -20.70 -2.41
N GLN A 95 0.94 -19.42 -2.71
CA GLN A 95 1.87 -18.53 -3.39
C GLN A 95 2.74 -17.76 -2.39
N GLU A 96 3.99 -17.49 -2.78
CA GLU A 96 4.88 -16.59 -2.06
C GLU A 96 4.50 -15.13 -2.38
N VAL A 97 4.30 -14.35 -1.33
CA VAL A 97 3.86 -12.95 -1.43
C VAL A 97 4.74 -12.02 -0.61
N GLN A 98 4.67 -10.75 -0.96
CA GLN A 98 5.21 -9.65 -0.16
C GLN A 98 4.05 -8.82 0.36
N VAL A 99 4.09 -8.47 1.65
CA VAL A 99 3.08 -7.63 2.29
C VAL A 99 3.74 -6.35 2.81
N ALA A 100 3.45 -5.23 2.16
CA ALA A 100 3.81 -3.91 2.67
C ALA A 100 2.73 -3.46 3.64
N PHE A 101 3.06 -3.36 4.93
CA PHE A 101 2.13 -2.96 5.99
C PHE A 101 2.70 -1.83 6.84
N ALA A 102 1.83 -0.99 7.39
CA ALA A 102 2.22 0.13 8.26
C ALA A 102 1.60 0.03 9.66
N LYS A 103 0.58 -0.80 9.83
CA LYS A 103 -0.16 -0.92 11.11
C LYS A 103 -0.77 -2.29 11.31
N THR A 104 -1.12 -2.56 12.56
CA THR A 104 -1.94 -3.69 12.96
C THR A 104 -3.32 -3.17 13.43
N ASP A 105 -4.38 -3.84 13.04
CA ASP A 105 -5.73 -3.47 13.46
C ASP A 105 -6.05 -3.99 14.88
N ARG A 106 -7.21 -3.57 15.42
CA ARG A 106 -7.69 -3.99 16.75
C ARG A 106 -7.92 -5.50 16.91
N HIS A 107 -7.92 -6.25 15.80
CA HIS A 107 -8.08 -7.70 15.78
C HIS A 107 -6.74 -8.43 15.62
N GLY A 108 -5.61 -7.72 15.67
CA GLY A 108 -4.27 -8.26 15.52
C GLY A 108 -3.92 -8.65 14.08
N ARG A 109 -4.60 -8.08 13.05
CA ARG A 109 -4.27 -8.31 11.65
C ARG A 109 -3.35 -7.21 11.15
N LEU A 110 -2.34 -7.57 10.38
CA LEU A 110 -1.53 -6.61 9.61
C LEU A 110 -2.41 -5.99 8.53
N VAL A 111 -2.45 -4.67 8.43
CA VAL A 111 -3.19 -3.95 7.38
C VAL A 111 -2.19 -3.55 6.32
N GLY A 112 -2.28 -4.16 5.12
CA GLY A 112 -1.24 -4.00 4.12
C GLY A 112 -1.67 -4.26 2.67
N THR A 113 -0.77 -3.87 1.76
CA THR A 113 -0.87 -4.19 0.34
C THR A 113 -0.14 -5.50 0.07
N VAL A 114 -0.87 -6.48 -0.45
CA VAL A 114 -0.32 -7.79 -0.84
C VAL A 114 0.16 -7.71 -2.28
N ARG A 115 1.41 -8.15 -2.51
CA ARG A 115 2.02 -8.20 -3.85
C ARG A 115 2.36 -9.64 -4.21
N LEU A 116 1.90 -10.06 -5.37
CA LEU A 116 2.27 -11.32 -6.00
C LEU A 116 3.07 -11.00 -7.28
N HIS A 117 4.30 -11.47 -7.38
CA HIS A 117 5.22 -11.17 -8.49
C HIS A 117 5.29 -9.64 -8.79
N GLY A 118 5.36 -8.82 -7.73
CA GLY A 118 5.39 -7.36 -7.83
C GLY A 118 4.05 -6.69 -8.12
N GLN A 119 3.01 -7.43 -8.47
CA GLN A 119 1.69 -6.90 -8.81
C GLN A 119 0.81 -6.74 -7.57
N ASP A 120 0.12 -5.62 -7.46
CA ASP A 120 -0.80 -5.28 -6.40
C ASP A 120 -2.09 -6.10 -6.52
N VAL A 121 -2.28 -7.04 -5.59
CA VAL A 121 -3.43 -7.95 -5.53
C VAL A 121 -4.69 -7.22 -5.10
N ASN A 122 -4.60 -6.27 -4.17
CA ASN A 122 -5.72 -5.48 -3.72
C ASN A 122 -6.35 -4.71 -4.91
N LEU A 123 -5.49 -4.13 -5.76
CA LEU A 123 -5.92 -3.44 -6.99
C LEU A 123 -6.55 -4.40 -8.02
N LYS A 124 -6.09 -5.67 -8.08
CA LYS A 124 -6.70 -6.67 -8.98
C LYS A 124 -8.14 -6.99 -8.60
N LEU A 125 -8.43 -7.10 -7.30
CA LEU A 125 -9.79 -7.32 -6.80
C LEU A 125 -10.74 -6.17 -7.20
N LEU A 126 -10.29 -4.92 -7.07
CA LEU A 126 -11.06 -3.75 -7.52
C LEU A 126 -11.33 -3.79 -9.03
N ARG A 127 -10.32 -4.11 -9.84
CA ARG A 127 -10.46 -4.22 -11.29
C ARG A 127 -11.41 -5.34 -11.73
N ALA A 128 -11.44 -6.42 -10.96
CA ALA A 128 -12.35 -7.52 -11.19
C ALA A 128 -13.79 -7.21 -10.74
N GLY A 129 -14.02 -6.10 -10.03
CA GLY A 129 -15.31 -5.78 -9.43
C GLY A 129 -15.68 -6.73 -8.28
N LEU A 130 -14.68 -7.22 -7.53
CA LEU A 130 -14.89 -8.17 -6.43
C LEU A 130 -14.60 -7.57 -5.05
N ALA A 131 -14.35 -6.25 -5.01
CA ALA A 131 -14.21 -5.48 -3.78
C ALA A 131 -14.61 -4.03 -4.01
N TRP A 132 -14.95 -3.34 -2.91
CA TRP A 132 -15.17 -1.90 -2.84
C TRP A 132 -13.86 -1.20 -2.48
N HIS A 133 -13.60 0.00 -3.02
CA HIS A 133 -12.56 0.88 -2.50
C HIS A 133 -13.05 1.48 -1.18
N HIS A 134 -12.42 1.12 -0.06
CA HIS A 134 -12.84 1.52 1.29
C HIS A 134 -12.42 2.95 1.61
N LYS A 135 -13.19 3.92 1.17
CA LYS A 135 -12.85 5.35 1.22
C LYS A 135 -12.68 5.90 2.64
N GLN A 136 -13.34 5.29 3.64
CA GLN A 136 -13.19 5.69 5.04
C GLN A 136 -11.75 5.55 5.56
N TYR A 137 -10.98 4.59 5.03
CA TYR A 137 -9.56 4.37 5.36
C TYR A 137 -8.60 4.79 4.24
N ALA A 138 -9.07 5.64 3.33
CA ALA A 138 -8.24 6.10 2.20
C ALA A 138 -7.03 6.95 2.66
N SER A 139 -7.10 7.59 3.84
CA SER A 139 -5.97 8.30 4.45
C SER A 139 -4.77 7.40 4.77
N ASP A 140 -5.01 6.10 4.97
CA ASP A 140 -3.95 5.11 5.22
C ASP A 140 -3.18 4.73 3.95
N GLN A 141 -3.69 5.12 2.79
CA GLN A 141 -3.07 4.86 1.50
C GLN A 141 -2.26 6.06 1.02
N TRP A 142 -1.13 5.79 0.37
CA TRP A 142 -0.44 6.85 -0.36
C TRP A 142 -1.36 7.42 -1.45
N TRP A 143 -1.26 8.74 -1.71
CA TRP A 143 -2.20 9.46 -2.59
C TRP A 143 -2.33 8.85 -4.00
N LEU A 144 -1.22 8.35 -4.57
CA LEU A 144 -1.22 7.72 -5.89
C LEU A 144 -1.97 6.38 -5.90
N ASP A 145 -1.79 5.56 -4.84
CA ASP A 145 -2.50 4.29 -4.73
C ASP A 145 -4.00 4.51 -4.50
N ARG A 146 -4.35 5.51 -3.69
CA ARG A 146 -5.75 5.94 -3.51
C ARG A 146 -6.39 6.34 -4.83
N TRP A 147 -5.68 7.11 -5.66
CA TRP A 147 -6.15 7.50 -7.00
C TRP A 147 -6.32 6.28 -7.93
N ARG A 148 -5.34 5.36 -7.95
CA ARG A 148 -5.37 4.12 -8.75
C ARG A 148 -6.54 3.22 -8.36
N TYR A 149 -6.81 3.07 -7.06
CA TYR A 149 -7.89 2.25 -6.52
C TYR A 149 -9.25 2.85 -6.87
N ALA A 150 -9.43 4.15 -6.66
CA ALA A 150 -10.65 4.85 -7.05
C ALA A 150 -10.93 4.79 -8.56
N ARG A 151 -9.87 4.86 -9.39
CA ARG A 151 -9.98 4.69 -10.85
C ARG A 151 -10.39 3.27 -11.22
N ALA A 152 -9.80 2.25 -10.58
CA ALA A 152 -10.10 0.85 -10.84
C ALA A 152 -11.56 0.51 -10.48
N GLU A 153 -12.05 0.96 -9.32
CA GLU A 153 -13.45 0.82 -8.92
C GLU A 153 -14.38 1.45 -9.96
N ARG A 154 -14.16 2.74 -10.32
CA ARG A 154 -14.99 3.41 -11.32
C ARG A 154 -14.97 2.72 -12.69
N GLN A 155 -13.86 2.11 -13.07
CA GLN A 155 -13.79 1.34 -14.31
C GLN A 155 -14.63 0.06 -14.21
N ALA A 156 -14.50 -0.70 -13.13
CA ALA A 156 -15.30 -1.90 -12.89
C ALA A 156 -16.81 -1.60 -12.87
N GLN A 157 -17.20 -0.46 -12.26
CA GLN A 157 -18.58 0.04 -12.25
C GLN A 157 -19.11 0.30 -13.67
N ARG A 158 -18.36 1.07 -14.49
CA ARG A 158 -18.78 1.37 -15.87
C ARG A 158 -18.92 0.13 -16.75
N GLU A 159 -18.08 -0.87 -16.48
CA GLU A 159 -18.04 -2.13 -17.23
C GLU A 159 -18.92 -3.21 -16.58
N GLN A 160 -19.66 -2.89 -15.55
CA GLN A 160 -20.56 -3.78 -14.79
C GLN A 160 -19.89 -5.11 -14.40
N ARG A 161 -18.63 -5.05 -13.98
CA ARG A 161 -17.85 -6.23 -13.59
C ARG A 161 -18.21 -6.71 -12.18
N GLY A 162 -18.31 -8.02 -12.01
CA GLY A 162 -18.50 -8.66 -10.70
C GLY A 162 -19.72 -8.09 -9.97
N LEU A 163 -19.56 -7.63 -8.75
CA LEU A 163 -20.62 -7.06 -7.91
C LEU A 163 -21.34 -5.85 -8.55
N TRP A 164 -20.69 -5.17 -9.52
CA TRP A 164 -21.26 -4.03 -10.23
C TRP A 164 -22.22 -4.42 -11.36
N ALA A 165 -22.39 -5.73 -11.63
CA ALA A 165 -23.48 -6.23 -12.48
C ALA A 165 -24.85 -6.15 -11.78
N ASP A 166 -24.86 -6.10 -10.45
CA ASP A 166 -26.04 -5.79 -9.64
C ASP A 166 -26.37 -4.29 -9.81
N PRO A 167 -27.61 -3.90 -10.13
CA PRO A 167 -28.01 -2.50 -10.24
C PRO A 167 -27.97 -1.76 -8.91
N ASP A 168 -28.07 -2.46 -7.77
CA ASP A 168 -28.02 -1.87 -6.41
C ASP A 168 -27.10 -2.68 -5.48
N PRO A 169 -25.79 -2.70 -5.74
CA PRO A 169 -24.88 -3.54 -4.98
C PRO A 169 -24.73 -3.00 -3.55
N LEU A 170 -25.01 -3.86 -2.56
CA LEU A 170 -24.96 -3.48 -1.14
C LEU A 170 -23.49 -3.45 -0.64
N PRO A 171 -22.99 -2.31 -0.09
CA PRO A 171 -21.64 -2.27 0.47
C PRO A 171 -21.47 -3.17 1.69
N PRO A 172 -20.29 -3.79 1.91
CA PRO A 172 -20.04 -4.70 3.04
C PRO A 172 -20.25 -4.05 4.41
N TRP A 173 -19.87 -2.78 4.57
CA TRP A 173 -20.10 -2.04 5.84
C TRP A 173 -21.57 -1.84 6.15
N THR A 174 -22.42 -1.59 5.14
CA THR A 174 -23.88 -1.49 5.29
C THR A 174 -24.48 -2.85 5.61
N TYR A 175 -24.05 -3.91 4.92
CA TYR A 175 -24.45 -5.27 5.20
C TYR A 175 -24.14 -5.66 6.66
N ARG A 176 -22.93 -5.39 7.16
CA ARG A 176 -22.56 -5.63 8.56
C ARG A 176 -23.42 -4.85 9.54
N GLN A 177 -23.78 -3.61 9.21
CA GLN A 177 -24.68 -2.78 10.05
C GLN A 177 -26.08 -3.39 10.14
N GLN A 178 -26.65 -3.82 9.02
CA GLN A 178 -27.96 -4.49 8.98
C GLN A 178 -27.95 -5.80 9.78
N GLN A 179 -26.91 -6.62 9.64
CA GLN A 179 -26.78 -7.87 10.39
C GLN A 179 -26.69 -7.66 11.92
N ARG A 180 -26.08 -6.55 12.35
CA ARG A 180 -26.03 -6.19 13.79
C ARG A 180 -27.38 -5.73 14.33
N ALA A 181 -28.16 -5.02 13.52
CA ALA A 181 -29.48 -4.53 13.90
C ALA A 181 -30.55 -5.65 14.01
N GLN A 182 -30.27 -6.81 13.39
CA GLN A 182 -31.15 -7.99 13.39
C GLN A 182 -30.86 -8.99 14.53
N ARG A 183 -29.84 -8.73 15.35
CA ARG A 183 -29.41 -9.57 16.50
C ARG A 183 -29.92 -9.00 17.82
#